data_aecd3f28354205dca7a02d95aab11647
#
_entry.id   aecd3f28354205dca7a02d95aab11647
#
_cell.length_a   1.000
_cell.length_b   1.000
_cell.length_c   1.000
_cell.angle_alpha   90.00
_cell.angle_beta   90.00
_cell.angle_gamma   90.00
#
_symmetry.space_group_name_H-M   'P 1'
#
loop_
_entity.id
_entity.type
_entity.pdbx_description
1 polymer ?
#
loop_
_entity_poly.entity_id
_entity_poly.type
_entity_poly.pdbx_seq_one_letter_code
_entity_poly.pdbx_strand_id
1 'polypeptide(L)'
;MQQERTGKSTLRVVGARVASLSLCLMALAAVGFGQSLAGRWMAEGRTLDNGEQEKSILELKQNGSELTGTLKTLGFQVDVKGTATGNHFELFVDEWDPKRPVLVGDLVDGELRAMQGRRKVVAKPAGPNDDIPAVSYIEPPPLKPVPSNGLAKTPPMGWNSWNLFAGKIDDQTVRTIADALVSSGMRDAGYIYLNIDDTWEGVRDAQGNLPSNHKFPDMKALADYVHSKGLKLGIYSGPGPRTCAGYPASYGHEQQDAKTWAAWGIDYVKYDWCSAGRVYKNDALQPVYQKMGEALQSTGRPIVYSLCEYGMGGVEKWGPAVGGNLWRTTGDIRDEWSSMIGNIEKQAPTAPYAGPGRWNDPDMLEIGNGHMTDDEYRTHMSLWALTAAPLLAGNDIRSMTDATKAILLNKEVIAVDQDPLGKQASPKKKGDLETWVKPLAGGSVAVGVVNLGAAAAEATVNASDLQLDGAVKKARDLWAHKDVKFTGGAYTATVPSHGVLLLRVSAK
;
A
#
# COMPACT_ATOMS: atom_id res chain seq x y z
N MET A 1 -46.97 -76.48 1.31
CA MET A 1 -46.63 -77.93 1.24
C MET A 1 -45.49 -78.11 2.19
N GLN A 2 -45.82 -78.60 3.34
CA GLN A 2 -45.45 -79.93 3.89
C GLN A 2 -44.01 -80.04 4.22
N GLN A 3 -43.59 -80.20 5.39
CA GLN A 3 -43.83 -81.07 6.56
C GLN A 3 -42.42 -81.48 7.07
N GLU A 4 -42.15 -81.26 8.35
CA GLU A 4 -42.14 -82.24 9.46
C GLU A 4 -40.99 -83.25 9.33
N ARG A 5 -40.22 -83.65 10.30
CA ARG A 5 -40.43 -84.02 11.70
C ARG A 5 -39.11 -84.36 12.38
N THR A 6 -39.00 -83.96 13.62
CA THR A 6 -38.76 -84.77 14.86
C THR A 6 -37.55 -85.69 15.00
N GLY A 7 -36.94 -85.63 16.19
CA GLY A 7 -36.20 -86.71 16.80
C GLY A 7 -35.46 -86.30 18.10
N LYS A 8 -36.12 -86.53 19.23
CA LYS A 8 -35.56 -86.48 20.60
C LYS A 8 -34.62 -87.65 20.83
N SER A 9 -33.54 -87.40 21.56
CA SER A 9 -33.13 -88.42 22.54
C SER A 9 -32.25 -87.76 23.62
N THR A 10 -32.66 -87.91 24.85
CA THR A 10 -31.94 -87.63 26.10
C THR A 10 -30.86 -88.64 26.39
N LEU A 11 -29.75 -88.19 26.92
CA LEU A 11 -29.03 -88.92 27.98
C LEU A 11 -28.20 -87.96 28.89
N ARG A 12 -28.41 -88.08 30.17
CA ARG A 12 -27.63 -87.50 31.28
C ARG A 12 -26.24 -88.17 31.35
N VAL A 13 -25.22 -87.42 31.74
CA VAL A 13 -24.30 -87.80 32.86
C VAL A 13 -23.35 -86.64 33.18
N VAL A 14 -23.45 -86.14 34.38
CA VAL A 14 -22.51 -85.80 35.48
C VAL A 14 -21.18 -85.11 35.09
N GLY A 15 -21.06 -83.91 35.50
CA GLY A 15 -20.03 -83.41 36.43
C GLY A 15 -18.61 -83.19 35.99
N ALA A 16 -18.25 -81.90 35.80
CA ALA A 16 -17.01 -81.37 36.32
C ALA A 16 -17.03 -79.84 36.25
N ARG A 17 -16.87 -79.17 37.38
CA ARG A 17 -16.69 -77.73 37.46
C ARG A 17 -15.30 -77.38 36.91
N VAL A 18 -15.23 -76.64 35.82
CA VAL A 18 -14.01 -75.92 35.44
C VAL A 18 -14.39 -74.42 35.32
N ALA A 19 -13.79 -73.65 36.22
CA ALA A 19 -13.94 -72.19 36.24
C ALA A 19 -13.31 -71.61 34.98
N SER A 20 -14.11 -71.12 34.06
CA SER A 20 -13.63 -70.32 32.91
C SER A 20 -13.48 -68.88 33.36
N LEU A 21 -12.23 -68.44 33.52
CA LEU A 21 -11.86 -67.05 33.63
C LEU A 21 -12.17 -66.40 32.24
N SER A 22 -13.26 -65.63 32.16
CA SER A 22 -13.51 -64.73 31.03
C SER A 22 -12.54 -63.54 31.15
N LEU A 23 -11.44 -63.61 30.35
CA LEU A 23 -10.60 -62.46 30.10
C LEU A 23 -11.39 -61.47 29.22
N CYS A 24 -12.06 -60.47 29.86
CA CYS A 24 -12.45 -59.27 29.13
C CYS A 24 -11.20 -58.54 28.71
N LEU A 25 -10.77 -58.71 27.43
CA LEU A 25 -9.89 -57.75 26.81
C LEU A 25 -10.65 -56.41 26.67
N MET A 26 -10.50 -55.53 27.64
CA MET A 26 -10.69 -54.11 27.40
C MET A 26 -9.59 -53.68 26.43
N ALA A 27 -9.94 -53.53 25.15
CA ALA A 27 -9.16 -52.73 24.24
C ALA A 27 -9.18 -51.29 24.80
N LEU A 28 -8.19 -50.94 25.61
CA LEU A 28 -7.83 -49.55 25.82
C LEU A 28 -7.44 -49.02 24.44
N ALA A 29 -8.38 -48.34 23.79
CA ALA A 29 -7.99 -47.41 22.73
C ALA A 29 -7.02 -46.43 23.39
N ALA A 30 -5.73 -46.62 23.16
CA ALA A 30 -4.75 -45.61 23.43
C ALA A 30 -5.16 -44.41 22.56
N VAL A 31 -5.93 -43.51 23.13
CA VAL A 31 -6.04 -42.17 22.62
C VAL A 31 -4.62 -41.66 22.72
N GLY A 32 -3.95 -41.65 21.56
CA GLY A 32 -2.62 -41.06 21.44
C GLY A 32 -2.80 -39.59 21.86
N PHE A 33 -2.41 -39.29 23.11
CA PHE A 33 -2.25 -37.90 23.49
C PHE A 33 -1.14 -37.35 22.61
N GLY A 34 -1.52 -36.51 21.61
CA GLY A 34 -0.58 -35.73 20.87
C GLY A 34 0.30 -34.94 21.87
N GLN A 35 1.53 -34.66 21.51
CA GLN A 35 2.38 -33.83 22.31
C GLN A 35 1.68 -32.48 22.55
N SER A 36 1.78 -31.97 23.81
CA SER A 36 1.15 -30.68 24.14
C SER A 36 1.77 -29.55 23.31
N LEU A 37 0.92 -28.74 22.72
CA LEU A 37 1.30 -27.49 22.05
C LEU A 37 1.46 -26.33 23.04
N ALA A 38 1.07 -26.53 24.31
CA ALA A 38 1.22 -25.51 25.36
C ALA A 38 2.71 -25.23 25.62
N GLY A 39 3.04 -23.95 25.73
CA GLY A 39 4.42 -23.49 25.96
C GLY A 39 4.73 -22.18 25.27
N ARG A 40 6.01 -21.80 25.35
CA ARG A 40 6.56 -20.65 24.67
C ARG A 40 7.38 -21.11 23.46
N TRP A 41 7.10 -20.55 22.32
CA TRP A 41 7.70 -20.93 21.04
C TRP A 41 8.31 -19.70 20.37
N MET A 42 9.60 -19.74 20.03
CA MET A 42 10.33 -18.69 19.33
C MET A 42 10.47 -19.05 17.86
N ALA A 43 10.02 -18.18 16.99
CA ALA A 43 10.33 -18.24 15.56
C ALA A 43 11.24 -17.08 15.15
N GLU A 44 12.27 -17.39 14.40
CA GLU A 44 13.13 -16.42 13.72
C GLU A 44 12.67 -16.27 12.29
N GLY A 45 12.48 -15.03 11.86
CA GLY A 45 12.13 -14.68 10.49
C GLY A 45 13.37 -14.43 9.63
N ARG A 46 13.21 -13.51 8.68
CA ARG A 46 14.34 -13.06 7.85
C ARG A 46 15.24 -12.10 8.63
N THR A 47 16.50 -12.02 8.28
CA THR A 47 17.37 -10.92 8.68
C THR A 47 17.12 -9.77 7.70
N LEU A 48 16.80 -8.60 8.20
CA LEU A 48 16.62 -7.38 7.40
C LEU A 48 17.99 -6.85 6.94
N ASP A 49 18.00 -5.99 5.91
CA ASP A 49 19.24 -5.40 5.41
C ASP A 49 19.96 -4.54 6.44
N ASN A 50 19.26 -4.05 7.47
CA ASN A 50 19.87 -3.33 8.61
C ASN A 50 20.50 -4.27 9.66
N GLY A 51 20.50 -5.58 9.44
CA GLY A 51 21.03 -6.60 10.34
C GLY A 51 20.07 -7.03 11.46
N GLU A 52 18.89 -6.44 11.58
CA GLU A 52 17.89 -6.83 12.57
C GLU A 52 17.23 -8.15 12.17
N GLN A 53 17.16 -9.07 13.14
CA GLN A 53 16.48 -10.36 12.97
C GLN A 53 15.00 -10.23 13.30
N GLU A 54 14.12 -10.50 12.36
CA GLU A 54 12.69 -10.66 12.68
C GLU A 54 12.49 -11.80 13.66
N LYS A 55 11.78 -11.55 14.75
CA LYS A 55 11.48 -12.55 15.79
C LYS A 55 10.01 -12.50 16.15
N SER A 56 9.48 -13.66 16.54
CA SER A 56 8.15 -13.77 17.13
C SER A 56 8.15 -14.81 18.26
N ILE A 57 7.40 -14.53 19.32
CA ILE A 57 7.13 -15.46 20.41
C ILE A 57 5.64 -15.77 20.41
N LEU A 58 5.33 -17.05 20.34
CA LEU A 58 3.98 -17.58 20.49
C LEU A 58 3.88 -18.26 21.84
N GLU A 59 3.05 -17.74 22.74
CA GLU A 59 2.74 -18.34 24.03
C GLU A 59 1.39 -19.02 23.94
N LEU A 60 1.34 -20.35 24.12
CA LEU A 60 0.13 -21.15 24.01
C LEU A 60 -0.23 -21.81 25.33
N LYS A 61 -1.52 -21.79 25.63
CA LYS A 61 -2.19 -22.63 26.61
C LYS A 61 -3.10 -23.61 25.86
N GLN A 62 -3.16 -24.84 26.32
CA GLN A 62 -3.98 -25.88 25.70
C GLN A 62 -4.92 -26.51 26.74
N ASN A 63 -6.20 -26.55 26.41
CA ASN A 63 -7.23 -27.25 27.21
C ASN A 63 -7.98 -28.20 26.28
N GLY A 64 -7.63 -29.47 26.32
CA GLY A 64 -8.12 -30.45 25.37
C GLY A 64 -7.71 -30.10 23.94
N SER A 65 -8.71 -29.86 23.06
CA SER A 65 -8.49 -29.38 21.69
C SER A 65 -8.45 -27.86 21.56
N GLU A 66 -8.77 -27.11 22.60
CA GLU A 66 -8.79 -25.65 22.56
C GLU A 66 -7.42 -25.07 22.83
N LEU A 67 -7.00 -24.11 21.99
CA LEU A 67 -5.78 -23.33 22.12
C LEU A 67 -6.11 -21.87 22.38
N THR A 68 -5.45 -21.27 23.35
CA THR A 68 -5.47 -19.81 23.60
C THR A 68 -4.06 -19.34 23.89
N GLY A 69 -3.78 -18.07 23.62
CA GLY A 69 -2.46 -17.53 23.88
C GLY A 69 -2.22 -16.17 23.29
N THR A 70 -0.94 -15.82 23.14
CA THR A 70 -0.51 -14.55 22.57
C THR A 70 0.57 -14.76 21.51
N LEU A 71 0.50 -13.99 20.45
CA LEU A 71 1.57 -13.85 19.45
C LEU A 71 2.19 -12.46 19.60
N LYS A 72 3.48 -12.43 19.93
CA LYS A 72 4.27 -11.23 20.14
C LYS A 72 5.35 -11.12 19.07
N THR A 73 5.51 -9.95 18.49
CA THR A 73 6.53 -9.63 17.48
C THR A 73 7.25 -8.34 17.85
N LEU A 74 8.25 -7.93 17.09
CA LEU A 74 8.96 -6.65 17.30
C LEU A 74 8.06 -5.40 17.18
N GLY A 75 6.86 -5.52 16.62
CA GLY A 75 5.99 -4.37 16.37
C GLY A 75 4.61 -4.43 17.03
N PHE A 76 4.20 -5.60 17.56
CA PHE A 76 2.87 -5.75 18.15
C PHE A 76 2.71 -7.03 18.96
N GLN A 77 1.68 -7.06 19.80
CA GLN A 77 1.20 -8.25 20.49
C GLN A 77 -0.30 -8.40 20.22
N VAL A 78 -0.75 -9.61 19.93
CA VAL A 78 -2.16 -9.96 19.72
C VAL A 78 -2.52 -11.24 20.42
N ASP A 79 -3.77 -11.36 20.86
CA ASP A 79 -4.31 -12.59 21.38
C ASP A 79 -4.62 -13.56 20.23
N VAL A 80 -4.31 -14.82 20.43
CA VAL A 80 -4.61 -15.90 19.50
C VAL A 80 -5.51 -16.94 20.16
N LYS A 81 -6.42 -17.49 19.36
CA LYS A 81 -7.21 -18.65 19.75
C LYS A 81 -7.24 -19.66 18.62
N GLY A 82 -7.52 -20.91 18.92
CA GLY A 82 -7.57 -21.93 17.86
C GLY A 82 -7.86 -23.32 18.39
N THR A 83 -7.55 -24.29 17.55
CA THR A 83 -7.80 -25.70 17.85
C THR A 83 -6.60 -26.57 17.56
N ALA A 84 -6.50 -27.66 18.29
CA ALA A 84 -5.51 -28.72 18.07
C ALA A 84 -6.22 -30.07 17.85
N THR A 85 -5.75 -30.83 16.87
CA THR A 85 -6.17 -32.21 16.62
C THR A 85 -4.91 -33.08 16.48
N GLY A 86 -4.59 -33.85 17.52
CA GLY A 86 -3.30 -34.50 17.60
C GLY A 86 -2.16 -33.47 17.63
N ASN A 87 -1.25 -33.57 16.67
CA ASN A 87 -0.14 -32.62 16.52
C ASN A 87 -0.48 -31.42 15.61
N HIS A 88 -1.62 -31.48 14.92
CA HIS A 88 -2.06 -30.41 14.02
C HIS A 88 -2.72 -29.26 14.77
N PHE A 89 -2.49 -28.00 14.36
CA PHE A 89 -3.10 -26.82 14.95
C PHE A 89 -3.47 -25.75 13.92
N GLU A 90 -4.51 -25.00 14.25
CA GLU A 90 -4.92 -23.78 13.56
C GLU A 90 -5.11 -22.66 14.57
N LEU A 91 -4.50 -21.49 14.31
CA LEU A 91 -4.61 -20.30 15.17
C LEU A 91 -5.20 -19.13 14.41
N PHE A 92 -6.05 -18.37 15.07
CA PHE A 92 -6.77 -17.21 14.57
C PHE A 92 -6.48 -15.99 15.43
N VAL A 93 -6.57 -14.81 14.84
CA VAL A 93 -6.61 -13.51 15.53
C VAL A 93 -7.95 -12.87 15.25
N ASP A 94 -8.77 -12.71 16.27
CA ASP A 94 -10.16 -12.21 16.11
C ASP A 94 -10.25 -10.83 15.51
N GLU A 95 -9.29 -9.96 15.84
CA GLU A 95 -9.24 -8.58 15.36
C GLU A 95 -8.91 -8.46 13.86
N TRP A 96 -8.41 -9.54 13.22
CA TRP A 96 -8.01 -9.49 11.80
C TRP A 96 -9.08 -10.09 10.90
N ASP A 97 -9.16 -11.41 10.88
CA ASP A 97 -10.20 -12.16 10.16
C ASP A 97 -10.50 -13.45 10.92
N PRO A 98 -11.64 -13.52 11.63
CA PRO A 98 -11.98 -14.69 12.44
C PRO A 98 -12.22 -15.96 11.61
N LYS A 99 -12.30 -15.85 10.28
CA LYS A 99 -12.51 -17.00 9.38
C LYS A 99 -11.22 -17.50 8.73
N ARG A 100 -10.13 -16.73 8.83
CA ARG A 100 -8.87 -17.07 8.20
C ARG A 100 -7.79 -17.31 9.26
N PRO A 101 -7.27 -18.55 9.37
CA PRO A 101 -6.20 -18.81 10.33
C PRO A 101 -4.94 -18.01 10.00
N VAL A 102 -4.30 -17.48 11.02
CA VAL A 102 -3.01 -16.76 10.90
C VAL A 102 -1.83 -17.71 10.90
N LEU A 103 -1.95 -18.86 11.55
CA LEU A 103 -0.98 -19.95 11.56
C LEU A 103 -1.70 -21.28 11.45
N VAL A 104 -1.23 -22.14 10.54
CA VAL A 104 -1.71 -23.52 10.38
C VAL A 104 -0.48 -24.42 10.30
N GLY A 105 -0.41 -25.46 11.10
CA GLY A 105 0.77 -26.31 11.10
C GLY A 105 0.69 -27.51 12.04
N ASP A 106 1.86 -28.11 12.27
CA ASP A 106 2.01 -29.32 13.04
C ASP A 106 3.16 -29.21 14.04
N LEU A 107 3.05 -29.89 15.16
CA LEU A 107 4.15 -30.14 16.07
C LEU A 107 4.92 -31.38 15.57
N VAL A 108 6.16 -31.17 15.10
CA VAL A 108 7.01 -32.21 14.52
C VAL A 108 8.39 -32.14 15.17
N ASP A 109 8.85 -33.23 15.78
CA ASP A 109 10.16 -33.34 16.40
C ASP A 109 10.45 -32.25 17.46
N GLY A 110 9.41 -31.79 18.16
CA GLY A 110 9.53 -30.74 19.19
C GLY A 110 9.61 -29.31 18.62
N GLU A 111 9.32 -29.11 17.34
CA GLU A 111 9.23 -27.81 16.68
C GLU A 111 7.81 -27.59 16.12
N LEU A 112 7.30 -26.36 16.18
CA LEU A 112 6.10 -25.99 15.43
C LEU A 112 6.49 -25.66 13.98
N ARG A 113 6.01 -26.45 13.04
CA ARG A 113 6.19 -26.22 11.60
C ARG A 113 4.87 -25.76 11.00
N ALA A 114 4.78 -24.49 10.66
CA ALA A 114 3.53 -23.86 10.28
C ALA A 114 3.64 -23.04 8.99
N MET A 115 2.47 -22.69 8.44
CA MET A 115 2.29 -21.71 7.37
C MET A 115 1.62 -20.46 7.95
N GLN A 116 2.20 -19.30 7.65
CA GLN A 116 1.60 -17.98 7.83
C GLN A 116 1.26 -17.42 6.43
N GLY A 117 0.04 -17.62 5.99
CA GLY A 117 -0.31 -17.39 4.58
C GLY A 117 0.53 -18.27 3.64
N ARG A 118 1.44 -17.67 2.85
CA ARG A 118 2.35 -18.41 1.95
C ARG A 118 3.75 -18.62 2.56
N ARG A 119 4.03 -18.09 3.72
CA ARG A 119 5.35 -18.15 4.38
C ARG A 119 5.42 -19.36 5.29
N LYS A 120 6.50 -20.15 5.16
CA LYS A 120 6.84 -21.22 6.13
C LYS A 120 7.42 -20.60 7.38
N VAL A 121 6.95 -21.04 8.54
CA VAL A 121 7.42 -20.62 9.87
C VAL A 121 7.82 -21.88 10.64
N VAL A 122 9.00 -21.86 11.24
CA VAL A 122 9.46 -22.90 12.17
C VAL A 122 9.71 -22.21 13.50
N ALA A 123 9.02 -22.67 14.55
CA ALA A 123 9.21 -22.16 15.89
C ALA A 123 9.74 -23.27 16.81
N LYS A 124 10.76 -22.94 17.59
CA LYS A 124 11.40 -23.81 18.58
C LYS A 124 10.94 -23.44 19.99
N PRO A 125 11.03 -24.31 20.97
CA PRO A 125 10.81 -23.95 22.36
C PRO A 125 11.67 -22.74 22.74
N ALA A 126 11.03 -21.67 23.23
CA ALA A 126 11.72 -20.45 23.65
C ALA A 126 12.46 -20.70 24.98
N GLY A 127 13.67 -20.17 25.05
CA GLY A 127 14.44 -20.17 26.30
C GLY A 127 13.85 -19.23 27.36
N PRO A 128 14.29 -19.32 28.60
CA PRO A 128 13.78 -18.49 29.69
C PRO A 128 14.09 -17.01 29.53
N ASN A 129 15.15 -16.67 28.78
CA ASN A 129 15.59 -15.30 28.54
C ASN A 129 15.13 -14.77 27.18
N ASP A 130 14.45 -15.59 26.35
CA ASP A 130 13.92 -15.13 25.09
C ASP A 130 12.72 -14.24 25.39
N ASP A 131 12.83 -12.98 25.02
CA ASP A 131 11.73 -12.02 25.09
C ASP A 131 11.79 -11.03 23.93
N ILE A 132 10.63 -10.48 23.62
CA ILE A 132 10.46 -9.40 22.66
C ILE A 132 9.85 -8.24 23.44
N PRO A 133 10.48 -7.04 23.46
CA PRO A 133 9.93 -5.90 24.17
C PRO A 133 8.49 -5.60 23.73
N ALA A 134 7.60 -5.40 24.70
CA ALA A 134 6.24 -4.99 24.41
C ALA A 134 6.23 -3.57 23.86
N VAL A 135 5.39 -3.31 22.86
CA VAL A 135 5.11 -1.95 22.40
C VAL A 135 4.12 -1.32 23.37
N SER A 136 4.58 -0.31 24.13
CA SER A 136 3.71 0.46 25.03
C SER A 136 2.81 1.37 24.22
N TYR A 137 1.51 1.42 24.56
CA TYR A 137 0.58 2.37 23.93
C TYR A 137 0.95 3.82 24.29
N ILE A 138 1.00 4.68 23.30
CA ILE A 138 1.21 6.12 23.45
C ILE A 138 -0.08 6.82 22.99
N GLU A 139 -0.74 7.52 23.91
CA GLU A 139 -1.96 8.25 23.62
C GLU A 139 -1.68 9.33 22.55
N PRO A 140 -2.47 9.39 21.45
CA PRO A 140 -2.35 10.45 20.49
C PRO A 140 -2.67 11.82 21.11
N PRO A 141 -2.09 12.93 20.60
CA PRO A 141 -2.37 14.25 21.12
C PRO A 141 -3.83 14.67 20.86
N PRO A 142 -4.39 15.60 21.64
CA PRO A 142 -5.65 16.23 21.31
C PRO A 142 -5.61 16.87 19.92
N LEU A 143 -6.73 16.79 19.19
CA LEU A 143 -6.82 17.37 17.85
C LEU A 143 -6.70 18.88 17.90
N LYS A 144 -5.81 19.42 17.08
CA LYS A 144 -5.72 20.85 16.76
C LYS A 144 -5.23 21.01 15.32
N PRO A 145 -5.69 22.02 14.58
CA PRO A 145 -5.24 22.24 13.21
C PRO A 145 -3.73 22.52 13.14
N VAL A 146 -3.04 21.83 12.24
CA VAL A 146 -1.67 22.15 11.84
C VAL A 146 -1.75 23.13 10.66
N PRO A 147 -1.16 24.33 10.73
CA PRO A 147 -1.19 25.28 9.64
C PRO A 147 -0.59 24.73 8.34
N SER A 148 -1.10 25.17 7.19
CA SER A 148 -0.53 24.83 5.90
C SER A 148 0.92 25.34 5.82
N ASN A 149 1.82 24.50 5.30
CA ASN A 149 3.21 24.86 5.05
C ASN A 149 3.41 25.64 3.73
N GLY A 150 2.35 25.87 2.96
CA GLY A 150 2.38 26.62 1.70
C GLY A 150 3.04 25.90 0.51
N LEU A 151 3.38 24.61 0.68
CA LEU A 151 4.00 23.77 -0.35
C LEU A 151 2.95 23.13 -1.28
N ALA A 152 3.43 22.42 -2.31
CA ALA A 152 2.62 21.66 -3.26
C ALA A 152 1.46 22.50 -3.85
N LYS A 153 1.75 23.71 -4.31
CA LYS A 153 0.74 24.60 -4.94
C LYS A 153 0.13 23.98 -6.20
N THR A 154 0.86 23.12 -6.87
CA THR A 154 0.41 22.19 -7.90
C THR A 154 0.71 20.77 -7.45
N PRO A 155 0.10 19.71 -8.05
CA PRO A 155 0.39 18.34 -7.66
C PRO A 155 1.89 18.04 -7.73
N PRO A 156 2.50 17.42 -6.70
CA PRO A 156 3.90 17.05 -6.74
C PRO A 156 4.22 16.13 -7.92
N MET A 157 5.34 16.39 -8.60
CA MET A 157 5.86 15.55 -9.68
C MET A 157 7.23 15.02 -9.31
N GLY A 158 7.47 13.73 -9.56
CA GLY A 158 8.75 13.12 -9.20
C GLY A 158 8.83 11.65 -9.56
N TRP A 159 9.60 10.94 -8.78
CA TRP A 159 9.84 9.50 -8.88
C TRP A 159 9.87 8.88 -7.48
N ASN A 160 9.45 7.62 -7.37
CA ASN A 160 9.53 6.84 -6.14
C ASN A 160 10.08 5.45 -6.44
N SER A 161 10.89 4.91 -5.53
CA SER A 161 11.65 3.67 -5.75
C SER A 161 10.83 2.38 -5.65
N TRP A 162 9.61 2.41 -5.06
CA TRP A 162 8.98 1.17 -4.58
C TRP A 162 8.56 0.21 -5.67
N ASN A 163 7.77 0.69 -6.66
CA ASN A 163 7.08 -0.20 -7.59
C ASN A 163 8.02 -1.06 -8.43
N LEU A 164 9.19 -0.55 -8.78
CA LEU A 164 10.18 -1.32 -9.53
C LEU A 164 11.26 -1.95 -8.65
N PHE A 165 11.79 -1.19 -7.69
CA PHE A 165 12.98 -1.62 -6.94
C PHE A 165 12.64 -2.30 -5.62
N ALA A 166 11.49 -1.99 -5.01
CA ALA A 166 11.17 -2.42 -3.65
C ALA A 166 12.39 -2.21 -2.72
N GLY A 167 12.78 -3.21 -1.95
CA GLY A 167 13.96 -3.15 -1.09
C GLY A 167 15.33 -3.21 -1.80
N LYS A 168 15.36 -3.36 -3.13
CA LYS A 168 16.61 -3.45 -3.91
C LYS A 168 17.12 -2.07 -4.36
N ILE A 169 16.97 -1.06 -3.53
CA ILE A 169 17.41 0.31 -3.76
C ILE A 169 18.59 0.66 -2.85
N ASP A 170 19.55 1.45 -3.34
CA ASP A 170 20.72 1.91 -2.62
C ASP A 170 21.13 3.32 -3.05
N ASP A 171 22.09 3.92 -2.33
CA ASP A 171 22.64 5.26 -2.60
C ASP A 171 23.12 5.41 -4.05
N GLN A 172 23.85 4.41 -4.57
CA GLN A 172 24.37 4.46 -5.93
C GLN A 172 23.26 4.47 -6.98
N THR A 173 22.24 3.64 -6.79
CA THR A 173 21.06 3.59 -7.67
C THR A 173 20.31 4.92 -7.64
N VAL A 174 20.09 5.50 -6.46
CA VAL A 174 19.43 6.81 -6.30
C VAL A 174 20.20 7.91 -7.04
N ARG A 175 21.53 7.95 -6.94
CA ARG A 175 22.36 8.91 -7.71
C ARG A 175 22.20 8.73 -9.21
N THR A 176 22.21 7.49 -9.71
CA THR A 176 22.01 7.22 -11.14
C THR A 176 20.61 7.59 -11.62
N ILE A 177 19.58 7.42 -10.79
CA ILE A 177 18.21 7.88 -11.09
C ILE A 177 18.18 9.42 -11.10
N ALA A 178 18.83 10.10 -10.16
CA ALA A 178 18.93 11.57 -10.17
C ALA A 178 19.57 12.10 -11.47
N ASP A 179 20.67 11.48 -11.91
CA ASP A 179 21.29 11.81 -13.19
C ASP A 179 20.37 11.54 -14.39
N ALA A 180 19.60 10.43 -14.34
CA ALA A 180 18.65 10.08 -15.37
C ALA A 180 17.43 11.04 -15.42
N LEU A 181 16.94 11.52 -14.27
CA LEU A 181 15.91 12.57 -14.22
C LEU A 181 16.34 13.86 -14.94
N VAL A 182 17.63 14.21 -14.78
CA VAL A 182 18.21 15.37 -15.48
C VAL A 182 18.40 15.09 -16.96
N SER A 183 19.09 13.99 -17.31
CA SER A 183 19.51 13.70 -18.68
C SER A 183 18.34 13.33 -19.61
N SER A 184 17.26 12.77 -19.08
CA SER A 184 16.04 12.50 -19.83
C SER A 184 15.17 13.72 -20.08
N GLY A 185 15.41 14.85 -19.38
CA GLY A 185 14.58 16.05 -19.41
C GLY A 185 13.38 16.00 -18.44
N MET A 186 13.22 14.96 -17.64
CA MET A 186 12.12 14.85 -16.67
C MET A 186 12.17 15.96 -15.62
N ARG A 187 13.37 16.29 -15.08
CA ARG A 187 13.53 17.43 -14.16
C ARG A 187 12.97 18.73 -14.77
N ASP A 188 13.33 19.02 -16.03
CA ASP A 188 12.92 20.24 -16.74
C ASP A 188 11.42 20.22 -17.11
N ALA A 189 10.80 19.04 -17.13
CA ALA A 189 9.36 18.86 -17.26
C ALA A 189 8.60 19.02 -15.94
N GLY A 190 9.32 19.11 -14.78
CA GLY A 190 8.72 19.33 -13.47
C GLY A 190 8.85 18.15 -12.49
N TYR A 191 9.39 17.00 -12.89
CA TYR A 191 9.63 15.85 -12.00
C TYR A 191 10.84 16.11 -11.10
N ILE A 192 10.62 16.84 -10.02
CA ILE A 192 11.69 17.32 -9.14
C ILE A 192 11.87 16.52 -7.85
N TYR A 193 10.86 15.76 -7.42
CA TYR A 193 10.98 14.94 -6.22
C TYR A 193 11.56 13.57 -6.55
N LEU A 194 12.62 13.16 -5.86
CA LEU A 194 13.18 11.82 -5.91
C LEU A 194 12.97 11.19 -4.55
N ASN A 195 12.06 10.22 -4.46
CA ASN A 195 11.63 9.64 -3.20
C ASN A 195 12.19 8.22 -3.03
N ILE A 196 12.93 8.01 -1.94
CA ILE A 196 13.32 6.70 -1.46
C ILE A 196 12.15 6.19 -0.61
N ASP A 197 11.55 5.07 -1.01
CA ASP A 197 10.51 4.40 -0.26
C ASP A 197 11.10 3.55 0.89
N ASP A 198 10.37 2.61 1.45
CA ASP A 198 10.73 1.75 2.59
C ASP A 198 12.09 1.04 2.41
N THR A 199 12.69 0.60 3.50
CA THR A 199 13.93 -0.20 3.59
C THR A 199 15.26 0.59 3.62
N TRP A 200 15.23 1.91 3.83
CA TRP A 200 16.45 2.71 4.06
C TRP A 200 16.87 2.72 5.54
N GLU A 201 15.98 2.36 6.45
CA GLU A 201 16.10 2.52 7.88
C GLU A 201 17.13 1.56 8.48
N GLY A 202 17.98 2.09 9.34
CA GLY A 202 18.89 1.33 10.20
C GLY A 202 18.21 0.77 11.45
N VAL A 203 19.00 0.51 12.48
CA VAL A 203 18.51 0.12 13.81
C VAL A 203 18.61 1.33 14.72
N ARG A 204 17.55 1.62 15.50
CA ARG A 204 17.60 2.71 16.49
C ARG A 204 18.64 2.45 17.53
N ASP A 205 19.42 3.48 17.83
CA ASP A 205 20.40 3.44 18.93
C ASP A 205 19.71 3.57 20.31
N ALA A 206 20.50 3.47 21.37
CA ALA A 206 20.02 3.57 22.76
C ALA A 206 19.43 4.97 23.09
N GLN A 207 19.74 5.99 22.30
CA GLN A 207 19.22 7.35 22.42
C GLN A 207 17.97 7.56 21.58
N GLY A 208 17.53 6.55 20.84
CA GLY A 208 16.35 6.59 19.96
C GLY A 208 16.62 7.20 18.57
N ASN A 209 17.86 7.48 18.21
CA ASN A 209 18.18 7.96 16.87
C ASN A 209 18.02 6.84 15.84
N LEU A 210 17.41 7.16 14.69
CA LEU A 210 17.27 6.24 13.57
C LEU A 210 18.27 6.62 12.46
N PRO A 211 19.43 5.95 12.39
CA PRO A 211 20.35 6.12 11.26
C PRO A 211 19.79 5.45 10.01
N SER A 212 20.33 5.81 8.85
CA SER A 212 20.17 4.99 7.65
C SER A 212 20.98 3.69 7.74
N ASN A 213 20.59 2.67 6.97
CA ASN A 213 21.34 1.40 6.94
C ASN A 213 22.53 1.45 5.95
N HIS A 214 23.23 0.32 5.80
CA HIS A 214 24.45 0.24 4.98
C HIS A 214 24.21 0.53 3.48
N LYS A 215 22.98 0.42 2.98
CA LYS A 215 22.63 0.78 1.59
C LYS A 215 22.67 2.28 1.37
N PHE A 216 22.52 3.06 2.42
CA PHE A 216 22.53 4.54 2.42
C PHE A 216 23.50 5.06 3.49
N PRO A 217 24.81 4.92 3.28
CA PRO A 217 25.83 5.17 4.33
C PRO A 217 25.88 6.63 4.79
N ASP A 218 25.47 7.57 3.96
CA ASP A 218 25.41 9.01 4.29
C ASP A 218 24.24 9.68 3.58
N MET A 219 23.09 9.71 4.27
CA MET A 219 21.85 10.28 3.74
C MET A 219 21.97 11.78 3.47
N LYS A 220 22.77 12.50 4.28
CA LYS A 220 23.01 13.93 4.03
C LYS A 220 23.81 14.17 2.75
N ALA A 221 24.88 13.43 2.53
CA ALA A 221 25.66 13.53 1.30
C ALA A 221 24.84 13.13 0.06
N LEU A 222 23.92 12.18 0.21
CA LEU A 222 22.97 11.83 -0.84
C LEU A 222 22.01 12.99 -1.13
N ALA A 223 21.44 13.62 -0.09
CA ALA A 223 20.55 14.77 -0.25
C ALA A 223 21.30 15.94 -0.92
N ASP A 224 22.53 16.24 -0.50
CA ASP A 224 23.35 17.29 -1.11
C ASP A 224 23.62 17.01 -2.60
N TYR A 225 23.86 15.73 -2.96
CA TYR A 225 24.02 15.33 -4.36
C TYR A 225 22.73 15.55 -5.17
N VAL A 226 21.59 15.10 -4.66
CA VAL A 226 20.27 15.27 -5.30
C VAL A 226 19.97 16.76 -5.48
N HIS A 227 20.22 17.58 -4.45
CA HIS A 227 20.05 19.04 -4.53
C HIS A 227 20.99 19.69 -5.56
N SER A 228 22.22 19.20 -5.72
CA SER A 228 23.16 19.70 -6.74
C SER A 228 22.66 19.51 -8.16
N LYS A 229 21.71 18.59 -8.38
CA LYS A 229 21.03 18.34 -9.66
C LYS A 229 19.76 19.20 -9.86
N GLY A 230 19.42 20.06 -8.89
CA GLY A 230 18.17 20.84 -8.89
C GLY A 230 16.94 19.98 -8.57
N LEU A 231 17.14 18.84 -7.93
CA LEU A 231 16.11 17.91 -7.48
C LEU A 231 15.88 18.02 -5.96
N LYS A 232 14.90 17.36 -5.44
CA LYS A 232 14.51 17.29 -4.02
C LYS A 232 14.48 15.86 -3.56
N LEU A 233 15.04 15.57 -2.37
CA LEU A 233 15.08 14.22 -1.83
C LEU A 233 13.90 14.00 -0.88
N GLY A 234 13.16 12.90 -1.11
CA GLY A 234 12.13 12.41 -0.19
C GLY A 234 12.47 11.06 0.42
N ILE A 235 11.86 10.78 1.55
CA ILE A 235 11.97 9.51 2.25
C ILE A 235 10.61 8.98 2.70
N TYR A 236 10.63 7.79 3.26
CA TYR A 236 9.48 7.05 3.76
C TYR A 236 9.62 6.79 5.27
N SER A 237 8.49 6.75 5.98
CA SER A 237 8.37 6.21 7.33
C SER A 237 6.88 5.93 7.63
N GLY A 238 6.54 5.72 8.91
CA GLY A 238 5.16 5.51 9.34
C GLY A 238 4.95 5.79 10.84
N PRO A 239 3.68 5.96 11.26
CA PRO A 239 3.33 6.22 12.65
C PRO A 239 3.37 4.99 13.55
N GLY A 240 3.51 3.81 12.98
CA GLY A 240 3.61 2.56 13.74
C GLY A 240 5.01 2.28 14.25
N PRO A 241 5.18 1.20 15.03
CA PRO A 241 6.51 0.75 15.47
C PRO A 241 7.39 0.24 14.33
N ARG A 242 6.76 -0.25 13.26
CA ARG A 242 7.43 -0.83 12.08
C ARG A 242 6.85 -0.32 10.79
N THR A 243 7.70 -0.20 9.78
CA THR A 243 7.33 0.05 8.40
C THR A 243 6.60 -1.17 7.79
N CYS A 244 6.08 -1.05 6.58
CA CYS A 244 5.46 -2.17 5.87
C CYS A 244 6.46 -3.30 5.59
N ALA A 245 7.72 -2.96 5.32
CA ALA A 245 8.79 -3.93 5.13
C ALA A 245 9.40 -4.45 6.45
N GLY A 246 8.93 -3.96 7.62
CA GLY A 246 9.33 -4.44 8.94
C GLY A 246 10.48 -3.69 9.61
N TYR A 247 10.98 -2.62 8.99
CA TYR A 247 12.04 -1.77 9.56
C TYR A 247 11.51 -0.87 10.68
N PRO A 248 12.37 -0.27 11.53
CA PRO A 248 11.92 0.68 12.54
C PRO A 248 11.22 1.90 11.90
N ALA A 249 10.04 2.26 12.40
CA ALA A 249 9.32 3.46 12.00
C ALA A 249 9.30 4.49 13.15
N SER A 250 8.45 5.54 13.05
CA SER A 250 8.60 6.72 13.90
C SER A 250 7.83 6.68 15.21
N TYR A 251 7.16 5.57 15.56
CA TYR A 251 6.34 5.45 16.75
C TYR A 251 7.08 5.90 18.02
N GLY A 252 6.60 6.97 18.66
CA GLY A 252 7.22 7.55 19.86
C GLY A 252 8.47 8.39 19.62
N HIS A 253 8.91 8.55 18.36
CA HIS A 253 10.14 9.27 17.98
C HIS A 253 9.89 10.37 16.95
N GLU A 254 8.65 10.76 16.69
CA GLU A 254 8.26 11.62 15.58
C GLU A 254 9.03 12.96 15.56
N GLN A 255 9.22 13.58 16.75
CA GLN A 255 9.96 14.83 16.88
C GLN A 255 11.46 14.66 16.59
N GLN A 256 12.04 13.54 17.03
CA GLN A 256 13.45 13.23 16.85
C GLN A 256 13.75 12.92 15.39
N ASP A 257 12.92 12.08 14.78
CA ASP A 257 13.03 11.70 13.38
C ASP A 257 12.88 12.90 12.45
N ALA A 258 11.86 13.73 12.65
CA ALA A 258 11.64 14.94 11.86
C ALA A 258 12.87 15.88 11.91
N LYS A 259 13.50 16.07 13.08
CA LYS A 259 14.72 16.88 13.22
C LYS A 259 15.88 16.24 12.45
N THR A 260 16.05 14.92 12.53
CA THR A 260 17.09 14.20 11.80
C THR A 260 16.91 14.35 10.29
N TRP A 261 15.68 14.16 9.79
CA TRP A 261 15.36 14.30 8.36
C TRP A 261 15.58 15.74 7.87
N ALA A 262 15.20 16.73 8.68
CA ALA A 262 15.48 18.13 8.37
C ALA A 262 16.99 18.42 8.30
N ALA A 263 17.77 17.86 9.22
CA ALA A 263 19.24 18.00 9.23
C ALA A 263 19.90 17.30 8.02
N TRP A 264 19.34 16.19 7.54
CA TRP A 264 19.80 15.54 6.30
C TRP A 264 19.44 16.33 5.04
N GLY A 265 18.47 17.24 5.13
CA GLY A 265 18.01 18.00 3.96
C GLY A 265 16.86 17.33 3.22
N ILE A 266 16.03 16.54 3.90
CA ILE A 266 14.84 15.91 3.31
C ILE A 266 13.78 16.95 2.98
N ASP A 267 13.13 16.81 1.81
CA ASP A 267 12.14 17.74 1.26
C ASP A 267 10.72 17.15 1.16
N TYR A 268 10.59 15.84 1.32
CA TYR A 268 9.32 15.10 1.17
C TYR A 268 9.33 13.89 2.09
N VAL A 269 8.21 13.63 2.77
CA VAL A 269 8.02 12.46 3.63
C VAL A 269 6.71 11.77 3.25
N LYS A 270 6.80 10.51 2.79
CA LYS A 270 5.67 9.58 2.71
C LYS A 270 5.52 8.91 4.06
N TYR A 271 4.34 9.02 4.68
CA TYR A 271 4.09 8.53 6.03
C TYR A 271 2.94 7.52 6.03
N ASP A 272 3.30 6.25 6.18
CA ASP A 272 2.45 5.10 5.87
C ASP A 272 1.88 4.43 7.13
N TRP A 273 0.59 4.07 7.11
CA TRP A 273 -0.14 3.48 8.24
C TRP A 273 0.30 2.05 8.62
N CYS A 274 1.34 1.50 8.02
CA CYS A 274 1.87 0.17 8.33
C CYS A 274 2.13 -0.03 9.82
N SER A 275 1.76 -1.16 10.34
CA SER A 275 1.79 -1.54 11.77
C SER A 275 1.06 -0.59 12.74
N ALA A 276 0.77 0.63 12.37
CA ALA A 276 0.06 1.60 13.22
C ALA A 276 -1.33 1.11 13.64
N GLY A 277 -2.08 0.50 12.73
CA GLY A 277 -3.39 -0.10 13.03
C GLY A 277 -3.36 -1.25 14.04
N ARG A 278 -2.18 -1.74 14.42
CA ARG A 278 -1.99 -2.76 15.47
C ARG A 278 -1.74 -2.15 16.86
N VAL A 279 -1.44 -0.85 16.90
CA VAL A 279 -1.22 -0.08 18.12
C VAL A 279 -2.36 0.88 18.35
N TYR A 280 -2.80 1.57 17.29
CA TYR A 280 -3.88 2.52 17.32
C TYR A 280 -5.17 1.93 16.73
N LYS A 281 -6.32 2.44 17.15
CA LYS A 281 -7.59 2.17 16.47
C LYS A 281 -7.75 3.08 15.25
N ASN A 282 -8.61 2.69 14.31
CA ASN A 282 -8.84 3.48 13.10
C ASN A 282 -9.44 4.87 13.35
N ASP A 283 -10.08 5.10 14.50
CA ASP A 283 -10.57 6.42 14.90
C ASP A 283 -9.46 7.39 15.35
N ALA A 284 -8.25 6.87 15.60
CA ALA A 284 -7.08 7.65 15.96
C ALA A 284 -6.26 8.16 14.76
N LEU A 285 -6.67 7.86 13.51
CA LEU A 285 -5.93 8.26 12.29
C LEU A 285 -5.51 9.73 12.30
N GLN A 286 -6.47 10.63 12.41
CA GLN A 286 -6.22 12.06 12.34
C GLN A 286 -5.23 12.57 13.41
N PRO A 287 -5.41 12.31 14.73
CA PRO A 287 -4.46 12.80 15.74
C PRO A 287 -3.07 12.15 15.65
N VAL A 288 -2.97 10.94 15.14
CA VAL A 288 -1.69 10.26 14.92
C VAL A 288 -0.91 10.92 13.77
N TYR A 289 -1.57 11.22 12.64
CA TYR A 289 -0.95 11.97 11.54
C TYR A 289 -0.62 13.41 11.93
N GLN A 290 -1.46 14.05 12.75
CA GLN A 290 -1.19 15.38 13.31
C GLN A 290 0.15 15.43 14.03
N LYS A 291 0.49 14.43 14.84
CA LYS A 291 1.73 14.37 15.61
C LYS A 291 2.97 14.52 14.73
N MET A 292 3.02 13.82 13.57
CA MET A 292 4.10 13.98 12.62
C MET A 292 4.02 15.32 11.87
N GLY A 293 2.83 15.79 11.50
CA GLY A 293 2.67 17.10 10.87
C GLY A 293 3.23 18.24 11.75
N GLU A 294 2.95 18.23 13.05
CA GLU A 294 3.53 19.15 14.04
C GLU A 294 5.04 19.01 14.14
N ALA A 295 5.53 17.76 14.16
CA ALA A 295 6.97 17.47 14.23
C ALA A 295 7.72 18.04 13.01
N LEU A 296 7.24 17.79 11.81
CA LEU A 296 7.81 18.31 10.57
C LEU A 296 7.82 19.84 10.56
N GLN A 297 6.70 20.47 10.92
CA GLN A 297 6.56 21.92 10.94
C GLN A 297 7.51 22.55 11.97
N SER A 298 7.71 21.91 13.14
CA SER A 298 8.59 22.41 14.20
C SER A 298 10.06 22.49 13.80
N THR A 299 10.46 21.80 12.73
CA THR A 299 11.85 21.83 12.22
C THR A 299 12.18 23.14 11.51
N GLY A 300 11.17 23.89 11.05
CA GLY A 300 11.34 25.07 10.20
C GLY A 300 11.75 24.78 8.75
N ARG A 301 12.01 23.48 8.39
CA ARG A 301 12.32 23.09 7.01
C ARG A 301 11.02 22.90 6.21
N PRO A 302 10.94 23.39 4.96
CA PRO A 302 9.79 23.17 4.09
C PRO A 302 9.78 21.73 3.56
N ILE A 303 9.02 20.85 4.21
CA ILE A 303 8.90 19.42 3.86
C ILE A 303 7.49 19.14 3.37
N VAL A 304 7.33 18.55 2.19
CA VAL A 304 6.06 18.04 1.70
C VAL A 304 5.67 16.83 2.52
N TYR A 305 4.45 16.84 3.07
CA TYR A 305 3.92 15.77 3.89
C TYR A 305 2.85 14.99 3.13
N SER A 306 3.14 13.74 2.81
CA SER A 306 2.29 12.80 2.09
C SER A 306 1.76 11.73 3.03
N LEU A 307 0.44 11.70 3.21
CA LEU A 307 -0.25 10.76 4.08
C LEU A 307 -0.56 9.48 3.29
N CYS A 308 -0.31 8.31 3.88
CA CYS A 308 -0.55 7.04 3.23
C CYS A 308 -1.30 6.09 4.18
N GLU A 309 -2.61 6.29 4.27
CA GLU A 309 -3.55 5.45 5.02
C GLU A 309 -4.61 4.82 4.12
N TYR A 310 -4.32 4.73 2.80
CA TYR A 310 -5.13 4.00 1.81
C TYR A 310 -6.59 4.47 1.65
N GLY A 311 -6.88 5.74 1.98
CA GLY A 311 -8.23 6.32 1.95
C GLY A 311 -9.06 6.02 3.19
N MET A 312 -8.46 5.45 4.24
CA MET A 312 -9.17 5.16 5.48
C MET A 312 -9.61 6.43 6.21
N GLY A 313 -10.74 6.34 6.92
CA GLY A 313 -11.25 7.42 7.77
C GLY A 313 -11.68 8.68 7.01
N GLY A 314 -11.80 8.64 5.67
CA GLY A 314 -12.16 9.81 4.87
C GLY A 314 -11.09 10.90 4.93
N VAL A 315 -9.83 10.52 4.70
CA VAL A 315 -8.64 11.37 4.81
C VAL A 315 -8.75 12.68 4.02
N GLU A 316 -9.44 12.66 2.89
CA GLU A 316 -9.69 13.84 2.07
C GLU A 316 -10.36 15.01 2.86
N LYS A 317 -11.07 14.67 3.94
CA LYS A 317 -11.78 15.64 4.78
C LYS A 317 -10.88 16.25 5.85
N TRP A 318 -9.92 15.50 6.36
CA TRP A 318 -9.08 15.93 7.49
C TRP A 318 -7.58 16.05 7.16
N GLY A 319 -7.10 15.46 6.07
CA GLY A 319 -5.69 15.47 5.69
C GLY A 319 -5.03 16.87 5.70
N PRO A 320 -5.69 17.93 5.18
CA PRO A 320 -5.15 19.28 5.27
C PRO A 320 -5.00 19.78 6.71
N ALA A 321 -5.90 19.37 7.63
CA ALA A 321 -5.89 19.85 9.01
C ALA A 321 -4.72 19.28 9.85
N VAL A 322 -4.08 18.22 9.38
CA VAL A 322 -2.88 17.65 10.02
C VAL A 322 -1.57 18.08 9.32
N GLY A 323 -1.63 19.06 8.42
CA GLY A 323 -0.48 19.56 7.66
C GLY A 323 -0.16 18.77 6.40
N GLY A 324 -1.02 17.83 6.00
CA GLY A 324 -0.87 17.03 4.78
C GLY A 324 -0.98 17.88 3.52
N ASN A 325 -0.07 17.67 2.56
CA ASN A 325 -0.10 18.31 1.23
C ASN A 325 -0.77 17.41 0.18
N LEU A 326 -0.73 16.09 0.40
CA LEU A 326 -1.39 15.06 -0.41
C LEU A 326 -1.67 13.84 0.48
N TRP A 327 -2.60 13.00 0.02
CA TRP A 327 -3.00 11.79 0.74
C TRP A 327 -3.50 10.72 -0.20
N ARG A 328 -3.11 9.48 0.07
CA ARG A 328 -3.58 8.31 -0.65
C ARG A 328 -5.08 8.13 -0.45
N THR A 329 -5.80 7.98 -1.53
CA THR A 329 -7.25 7.74 -1.53
C THR A 329 -7.62 6.29 -1.81
N THR A 330 -6.62 5.46 -2.12
CA THR A 330 -6.77 4.10 -2.62
C THR A 330 -5.73 3.16 -2.01
N GLY A 331 -5.95 1.86 -2.15
CA GLY A 331 -4.90 0.84 -1.97
C GLY A 331 -3.80 0.95 -3.03
N ASP A 332 -2.76 0.12 -2.89
CA ASP A 332 -1.60 0.15 -3.79
C ASP A 332 -1.97 -0.23 -5.22
N ILE A 333 -1.44 0.55 -6.17
CA ILE A 333 -1.57 0.30 -7.59
C ILE A 333 -0.65 -0.84 -8.04
N ARG A 334 -1.07 -1.53 -9.08
CA ARG A 334 -0.25 -2.48 -9.83
C ARG A 334 -0.25 -2.11 -11.30
N ASP A 335 0.80 -2.48 -12.01
CA ASP A 335 0.92 -2.30 -13.47
C ASP A 335 -0.07 -3.22 -14.22
N GLU A 336 -1.36 -2.97 -14.00
CA GLU A 336 -2.49 -3.70 -14.56
C GLU A 336 -3.64 -2.72 -14.82
N TRP A 337 -4.28 -2.81 -15.99
CA TRP A 337 -5.42 -1.98 -16.36
C TRP A 337 -6.52 -1.93 -15.28
N SER A 338 -6.92 -3.10 -14.77
CA SER A 338 -7.96 -3.19 -13.75
C SER A 338 -7.59 -2.52 -12.43
N SER A 339 -6.32 -2.54 -12.05
CA SER A 339 -5.82 -1.87 -10.86
C SER A 339 -5.85 -0.35 -11.03
N MET A 340 -5.37 0.14 -12.18
CA MET A 340 -5.33 1.56 -12.51
C MET A 340 -6.73 2.17 -12.57
N ILE A 341 -7.67 1.53 -13.29
CA ILE A 341 -9.06 2.00 -13.37
C ILE A 341 -9.75 1.91 -12.00
N GLY A 342 -9.54 0.83 -11.25
CA GLY A 342 -10.13 0.69 -9.92
C GLY A 342 -9.68 1.77 -8.94
N ASN A 343 -8.43 2.25 -9.04
CA ASN A 343 -7.94 3.34 -8.21
C ASN A 343 -8.56 4.68 -8.62
N ILE A 344 -8.64 4.97 -9.92
CA ILE A 344 -9.21 6.25 -10.37
C ILE A 344 -10.73 6.35 -10.11
N GLU A 345 -11.46 5.24 -10.22
CA GLU A 345 -12.88 5.18 -9.88
C GLU A 345 -13.12 5.45 -8.38
N LYS A 346 -12.26 4.91 -7.51
CA LYS A 346 -12.30 5.17 -6.06
C LYS A 346 -11.96 6.62 -5.73
N GLN A 347 -11.05 7.24 -6.48
CA GLN A 347 -10.69 8.65 -6.28
C GLN A 347 -11.77 9.60 -6.79
N ALA A 348 -12.53 9.26 -7.80
CA ALA A 348 -13.48 10.20 -8.44
C ALA A 348 -14.40 10.95 -7.46
N PRO A 349 -14.98 10.32 -6.41
CA PRO A 349 -15.84 11.02 -5.45
C PRO A 349 -15.11 12.07 -4.59
N THR A 350 -13.78 12.03 -4.49
CA THR A 350 -12.99 12.94 -3.65
C THR A 350 -12.69 14.29 -4.32
N ALA A 351 -13.18 14.50 -5.55
CA ALA A 351 -12.97 15.74 -6.33
C ALA A 351 -13.22 17.06 -5.56
N PRO A 352 -14.23 17.19 -4.69
CA PRO A 352 -14.46 18.44 -3.95
C PRO A 352 -13.34 18.84 -2.99
N TYR A 353 -12.45 17.90 -2.63
CA TYR A 353 -11.42 18.10 -1.62
C TYR A 353 -10.05 18.47 -2.21
N ALA A 354 -9.84 18.23 -3.53
CA ALA A 354 -8.61 18.62 -4.22
C ALA A 354 -8.49 20.13 -4.41
N GLY A 355 -7.27 20.63 -4.36
CA GLY A 355 -6.94 22.03 -4.62
C GLY A 355 -5.49 22.37 -4.29
N PRO A 356 -5.04 23.60 -4.53
CA PRO A 356 -3.66 24.01 -4.26
C PRO A 356 -3.24 23.71 -2.82
N GLY A 357 -2.14 22.94 -2.69
CA GLY A 357 -1.58 22.50 -1.41
C GLY A 357 -2.30 21.33 -0.76
N ARG A 358 -3.28 20.71 -1.43
CA ARG A 358 -4.08 19.59 -0.92
C ARG A 358 -4.55 18.69 -2.08
N TRP A 359 -3.92 17.53 -2.23
CA TRP A 359 -4.10 16.68 -3.40
C TRP A 359 -4.54 15.28 -3.02
N ASN A 360 -5.57 14.80 -3.73
CA ASN A 360 -5.96 13.39 -3.70
C ASN A 360 -4.94 12.59 -4.51
N ASP A 361 -4.47 11.49 -3.94
CA ASP A 361 -3.41 10.67 -4.52
C ASP A 361 -3.94 9.25 -4.79
N PRO A 362 -4.17 8.87 -6.05
CA PRO A 362 -4.60 7.52 -6.42
C PRO A 362 -3.44 6.53 -6.53
N ASP A 363 -2.27 6.90 -6.04
CA ASP A 363 -0.99 6.20 -6.13
C ASP A 363 -0.16 6.56 -7.37
N MET A 364 0.96 5.89 -7.51
CA MET A 364 2.04 6.18 -8.46
C MET A 364 1.65 5.95 -9.93
N LEU A 365 2.50 6.43 -10.82
CA LEU A 365 2.44 6.11 -12.24
C LEU A 365 3.21 4.81 -12.53
N GLU A 366 2.51 3.83 -13.11
CA GLU A 366 3.10 2.56 -13.56
C GLU A 366 3.66 2.61 -14.99
N ILE A 367 3.72 3.78 -15.59
CA ILE A 367 4.05 4.01 -17.01
C ILE A 367 5.47 3.54 -17.32
N GLY A 368 5.57 2.52 -18.16
CA GLY A 368 6.85 1.95 -18.58
C GLY A 368 7.32 0.74 -17.77
N ASN A 369 6.52 0.22 -16.83
CA ASN A 369 6.81 -1.02 -16.10
C ASN A 369 6.55 -2.30 -16.93
N GLY A 370 5.77 -2.21 -18.02
CA GLY A 370 5.76 -3.19 -19.11
C GLY A 370 4.63 -4.20 -19.11
N HIS A 371 3.61 -4.08 -18.21
CA HIS A 371 2.47 -4.98 -18.18
C HIS A 371 1.21 -4.38 -18.81
N MET A 372 1.16 -3.06 -19.00
CA MET A 372 0.11 -2.39 -19.76
C MET A 372 0.60 -1.97 -21.14
N THR A 373 -0.33 -1.76 -22.07
CA THR A 373 -0.05 -1.25 -23.43
C THR A 373 0.24 0.25 -23.40
N ASP A 374 0.83 0.78 -24.49
CA ASP A 374 1.06 2.22 -24.62
C ASP A 374 -0.24 3.04 -24.59
N ASP A 375 -1.36 2.50 -25.10
CA ASP A 375 -2.65 3.17 -25.02
C ASP A 375 -3.19 3.21 -23.60
N GLU A 376 -3.05 2.13 -22.84
CA GLU A 376 -3.37 2.08 -21.42
C GLU A 376 -2.50 3.03 -20.61
N TYR A 377 -1.20 3.13 -20.92
CA TYR A 377 -0.31 4.11 -20.28
C TYR A 377 -0.65 5.57 -20.61
N ARG A 378 -1.08 5.86 -21.86
CA ARG A 378 -1.61 7.19 -22.20
C ARG A 378 -2.89 7.50 -21.44
N THR A 379 -3.76 6.52 -21.29
CA THR A 379 -4.99 6.65 -20.50
C THR A 379 -4.66 6.88 -19.03
N HIS A 380 -3.70 6.13 -18.46
CA HIS A 380 -3.20 6.34 -17.10
C HIS A 380 -2.73 7.79 -16.90
N MET A 381 -1.80 8.28 -17.72
CA MET A 381 -1.30 9.66 -17.64
C MET A 381 -2.42 10.70 -17.79
N SER A 382 -3.38 10.45 -18.67
CA SER A 382 -4.51 11.36 -18.90
C SER A 382 -5.44 11.44 -17.70
N LEU A 383 -5.76 10.32 -17.08
CA LEU A 383 -6.64 10.25 -15.91
C LEU A 383 -5.99 10.90 -14.68
N TRP A 384 -4.68 10.67 -14.44
CA TRP A 384 -3.94 11.37 -13.38
C TRP A 384 -3.93 12.87 -13.63
N ALA A 385 -3.65 13.32 -14.85
CA ALA A 385 -3.67 14.75 -15.20
C ALA A 385 -5.07 15.37 -15.05
N LEU A 386 -6.12 14.69 -15.47
CA LEU A 386 -7.50 15.17 -15.34
C LEU A 386 -7.94 15.24 -13.88
N THR A 387 -7.43 14.37 -13.03
CA THR A 387 -7.76 14.36 -11.61
C THR A 387 -6.82 15.19 -10.74
N ALA A 388 -5.85 15.91 -11.34
CA ALA A 388 -4.84 16.68 -10.62
C ALA A 388 -4.12 15.83 -9.55
N ALA A 389 -3.77 14.60 -9.91
CA ALA A 389 -3.10 13.65 -9.05
C ALA A 389 -1.58 13.88 -9.05
N PRO A 390 -0.87 13.59 -7.96
CA PRO A 390 0.59 13.59 -7.99
C PRO A 390 1.14 12.71 -9.12
N LEU A 391 2.09 13.24 -9.91
CA LEU A 391 2.73 12.49 -10.99
C LEU A 391 4.06 11.92 -10.49
N LEU A 392 3.99 10.79 -9.77
CA LEU A 392 5.15 10.10 -9.23
C LEU A 392 5.45 8.85 -10.07
N ALA A 393 6.46 8.92 -10.93
CA ALA A 393 6.88 7.79 -11.76
C ALA A 393 7.47 6.66 -10.94
N GLY A 394 7.14 5.39 -11.27
CA GLY A 394 7.62 4.19 -10.57
C GLY A 394 8.50 3.27 -11.42
N ASN A 395 8.90 3.71 -12.62
CA ASN A 395 9.66 2.90 -13.57
C ASN A 395 11.19 3.13 -13.50
N ASP A 396 11.96 2.35 -14.25
CA ASP A 396 13.39 2.61 -14.43
C ASP A 396 13.63 3.73 -15.47
N ILE A 397 13.84 4.93 -14.95
CA ILE A 397 14.07 6.12 -15.78
C ILE A 397 15.35 6.00 -16.64
N ARG A 398 16.32 5.19 -16.24
CA ARG A 398 17.60 5.00 -16.95
C ARG A 398 17.43 4.28 -18.29
N SER A 399 16.36 3.53 -18.45
CA SER A 399 16.11 2.65 -19.60
C SER A 399 14.72 2.82 -20.24
N MET A 400 14.14 4.02 -20.18
CA MET A 400 12.84 4.29 -20.79
C MET A 400 12.83 4.09 -22.30
N THR A 401 11.78 3.47 -22.83
CA THR A 401 11.49 3.44 -24.26
C THR A 401 11.11 4.84 -24.78
N ASP A 402 11.16 5.04 -26.08
CA ASP A 402 10.69 6.31 -26.68
C ASP A 402 9.20 6.56 -26.43
N ALA A 403 8.39 5.50 -26.41
CA ALA A 403 6.96 5.59 -26.07
C ALA A 403 6.77 6.04 -24.61
N THR A 404 7.48 5.43 -23.66
CA THR A 404 7.47 5.84 -22.24
C THR A 404 7.88 7.29 -22.06
N LYS A 405 8.97 7.73 -22.73
CA LYS A 405 9.41 9.13 -22.70
C LYS A 405 8.36 10.07 -23.29
N ALA A 406 7.76 9.71 -24.45
CA ALA A 406 6.73 10.52 -25.08
C ALA A 406 5.49 10.70 -24.17
N ILE A 407 5.16 9.71 -23.36
CA ILE A 407 4.04 9.79 -22.41
C ILE A 407 4.42 10.67 -21.21
N LEU A 408 5.50 10.35 -20.51
CA LEU A 408 5.91 11.04 -19.27
C LEU A 408 6.36 12.49 -19.50
N LEU A 409 6.84 12.84 -20.70
CA LEU A 409 7.32 14.17 -21.05
C LEU A 409 6.33 15.00 -21.88
N ASN A 410 5.09 14.53 -22.06
CA ASN A 410 4.09 15.30 -22.81
C ASN A 410 3.71 16.57 -22.03
N LYS A 411 4.33 17.69 -22.43
CA LYS A 411 4.14 19.00 -21.77
C LYS A 411 2.68 19.49 -21.82
N GLU A 412 1.91 19.10 -22.83
CA GLU A 412 0.51 19.52 -22.96
C GLU A 412 -0.38 18.77 -21.95
N VAL A 413 -0.11 17.50 -21.71
CA VAL A 413 -0.79 16.71 -20.67
C VAL A 413 -0.34 17.13 -19.27
N ILE A 414 0.97 17.33 -19.06
CA ILE A 414 1.50 17.87 -17.81
C ILE A 414 0.87 19.22 -17.46
N ALA A 415 0.66 20.12 -18.46
CA ALA A 415 0.02 21.40 -18.24
C ALA A 415 -1.46 21.30 -17.82
N VAL A 416 -2.14 20.21 -18.16
CA VAL A 416 -3.49 19.90 -17.63
C VAL A 416 -3.41 19.52 -16.15
N ASP A 417 -2.43 18.69 -15.77
CA ASP A 417 -2.21 18.29 -14.38
C ASP A 417 -1.85 19.51 -13.50
N GLN A 418 -0.88 20.28 -13.94
CA GLN A 418 -0.27 21.40 -13.21
C GLN A 418 -1.07 22.71 -13.30
N ASP A 419 -2.33 22.66 -13.78
CA ASP A 419 -3.16 23.85 -13.89
C ASP A 419 -3.41 24.47 -12.51
N PRO A 420 -3.18 25.80 -12.34
CA PRO A 420 -3.23 26.46 -11.02
C PRO A 420 -4.62 26.53 -10.37
N LEU A 421 -5.72 26.25 -11.09
CA LEU A 421 -7.04 26.10 -10.45
C LEU A 421 -7.08 24.87 -9.54
N GLY A 422 -6.23 23.87 -9.78
CA GLY A 422 -6.16 22.64 -8.99
C GLY A 422 -7.47 21.86 -8.92
N LYS A 423 -8.29 21.92 -9.97
CA LYS A 423 -9.58 21.19 -10.02
C LYS A 423 -9.37 19.76 -10.45
N GLN A 424 -10.01 18.85 -9.73
CA GLN A 424 -10.12 17.46 -10.12
C GLN A 424 -11.39 17.26 -10.97
N ALA A 425 -11.27 16.55 -12.09
CA ALA A 425 -12.42 16.13 -12.90
C ALA A 425 -13.23 15.03 -12.23
N SER A 426 -14.47 14.89 -12.64
CA SER A 426 -15.35 13.77 -12.26
C SER A 426 -15.92 13.11 -13.51
N PRO A 427 -16.11 11.78 -13.54
CA PRO A 427 -16.57 11.06 -14.71
C PRO A 427 -18.08 11.20 -14.94
N LYS A 428 -18.46 11.15 -16.23
CA LYS A 428 -19.80 10.86 -16.70
C LYS A 428 -19.74 9.64 -17.60
N LYS A 429 -20.33 8.54 -17.18
CA LYS A 429 -20.30 7.27 -17.90
C LYS A 429 -21.48 7.13 -18.86
N LYS A 430 -21.21 6.65 -20.09
CA LYS A 430 -22.22 6.29 -21.08
C LYS A 430 -21.77 5.01 -21.81
N GLY A 431 -22.35 3.88 -21.45
CA GLY A 431 -21.88 2.57 -21.93
C GLY A 431 -20.44 2.31 -21.48
N ASP A 432 -19.59 1.96 -22.43
CA ASP A 432 -18.15 1.73 -22.18
C ASP A 432 -17.31 3.02 -22.29
N LEU A 433 -17.93 4.16 -22.57
CA LEU A 433 -17.22 5.44 -22.64
C LEU A 433 -17.43 6.24 -21.35
N GLU A 434 -16.34 6.76 -20.82
CA GLU A 434 -16.34 7.72 -19.71
C GLU A 434 -15.80 9.07 -20.16
N THR A 435 -16.57 10.13 -19.91
CA THR A 435 -16.16 11.52 -20.22
C THR A 435 -15.78 12.22 -18.91
N TRP A 436 -14.57 12.76 -18.87
CA TRP A 436 -14.01 13.53 -17.79
C TRP A 436 -13.81 14.97 -18.21
N VAL A 437 -14.33 15.95 -17.48
CA VAL A 437 -14.19 17.38 -17.79
C VAL A 437 -13.55 18.10 -16.63
N LYS A 438 -12.40 18.75 -16.90
CA LYS A 438 -11.62 19.53 -15.93
C LYS A 438 -11.62 20.99 -16.34
N PRO A 439 -12.20 21.91 -15.54
CA PRO A 439 -12.01 23.35 -15.76
C PRO A 439 -10.53 23.73 -15.57
N LEU A 440 -10.02 24.59 -16.45
CA LEU A 440 -8.65 25.08 -16.42
C LEU A 440 -8.63 26.60 -16.26
N ALA A 441 -7.51 27.12 -15.77
CA ALA A 441 -7.28 28.56 -15.68
C ALA A 441 -7.44 29.24 -17.05
N GLY A 442 -7.97 30.47 -17.06
CA GLY A 442 -8.22 31.20 -18.29
C GLY A 442 -9.48 30.81 -19.04
N GLY A 443 -10.35 29.96 -18.45
CA GLY A 443 -11.67 29.61 -19.01
C GLY A 443 -11.64 28.56 -20.13
N SER A 444 -10.51 27.83 -20.28
CA SER A 444 -10.47 26.60 -21.08
C SER A 444 -10.84 25.39 -20.24
N VAL A 445 -11.12 24.26 -20.87
CA VAL A 445 -11.36 22.98 -20.22
C VAL A 445 -10.48 21.91 -20.85
N ALA A 446 -10.04 20.94 -20.06
CA ALA A 446 -9.56 19.66 -20.55
C ALA A 446 -10.72 18.66 -20.53
N VAL A 447 -10.90 17.91 -21.62
CA VAL A 447 -11.88 16.83 -21.70
C VAL A 447 -11.20 15.56 -22.16
N GLY A 448 -11.33 14.50 -21.34
CA GLY A 448 -10.89 13.15 -21.66
C GLY A 448 -12.10 12.25 -21.93
N VAL A 449 -12.08 11.49 -23.01
CA VAL A 449 -13.04 10.40 -23.24
C VAL A 449 -12.26 9.10 -23.23
N VAL A 450 -12.48 8.29 -22.20
CA VAL A 450 -11.83 7.00 -21.99
C VAL A 450 -12.75 5.90 -22.50
N ASN A 451 -12.19 4.98 -23.26
CA ASN A 451 -12.89 3.78 -23.69
C ASN A 451 -12.53 2.61 -22.77
N LEU A 452 -13.46 2.19 -21.92
CA LEU A 452 -13.31 1.05 -21.01
C LEU A 452 -13.61 -0.30 -21.70
N GLY A 453 -14.12 -0.26 -22.94
CA GLY A 453 -14.51 -1.45 -23.69
C GLY A 453 -13.34 -2.17 -24.34
N ALA A 454 -13.55 -3.45 -24.67
CA ALA A 454 -12.56 -4.32 -25.30
C ALA A 454 -12.40 -4.09 -26.82
N ALA A 455 -13.17 -3.19 -27.42
CA ALA A 455 -13.10 -2.83 -28.83
C ALA A 455 -13.01 -1.31 -29.01
N ALA A 456 -12.49 -0.87 -30.15
CA ALA A 456 -12.50 0.55 -30.50
C ALA A 456 -13.94 1.09 -30.59
N ALA A 457 -14.16 2.31 -30.13
CA ALA A 457 -15.46 2.97 -30.09
C ALA A 457 -15.38 4.41 -30.62
N GLU A 458 -16.48 4.90 -31.20
CA GLU A 458 -16.61 6.30 -31.57
C GLU A 458 -16.93 7.15 -30.33
N ALA A 459 -16.05 8.07 -29.98
CA ALA A 459 -16.21 9.04 -28.91
C ALA A 459 -16.64 10.39 -29.50
N THR A 460 -17.73 10.94 -28.99
CA THR A 460 -18.21 12.26 -29.40
C THR A 460 -18.19 13.21 -28.21
N VAL A 461 -17.49 14.32 -28.36
CA VAL A 461 -17.45 15.43 -27.39
C VAL A 461 -18.37 16.54 -27.90
N ASN A 462 -19.45 16.82 -27.16
CA ASN A 462 -20.36 17.92 -27.49
C ASN A 462 -19.93 19.19 -26.75
N ALA A 463 -19.94 20.33 -27.46
CA ALA A 463 -19.61 21.62 -26.86
C ALA A 463 -20.53 21.99 -25.69
N SER A 464 -21.81 21.59 -25.76
CA SER A 464 -22.81 21.80 -24.69
C SER A 464 -22.42 21.12 -23.37
N ASP A 465 -21.63 20.05 -23.37
CA ASP A 465 -21.26 19.28 -22.21
C ASP A 465 -20.03 19.87 -21.50
N LEU A 466 -19.33 20.84 -22.14
CA LEU A 466 -18.06 21.37 -21.66
C LEU A 466 -18.17 22.57 -20.74
N GLN A 467 -19.37 23.11 -20.52
CA GLN A 467 -19.62 24.29 -19.67
C GLN A 467 -18.72 25.50 -20.02
N LEU A 468 -18.48 25.73 -21.32
CA LEU A 468 -17.73 26.88 -21.83
C LEU A 468 -18.60 28.13 -21.94
N ASP A 469 -18.01 29.31 -21.68
CA ASP A 469 -18.65 30.63 -21.89
C ASP A 469 -18.66 31.02 -23.39
N GLY A 470 -19.46 30.31 -24.20
CA GLY A 470 -19.63 30.55 -25.60
C GLY A 470 -19.26 29.37 -26.51
N ALA A 471 -19.31 29.63 -27.83
CA ALA A 471 -18.98 28.60 -28.82
C ALA A 471 -17.50 28.23 -28.80
N VAL A 472 -17.19 26.97 -29.09
CA VAL A 472 -15.81 26.48 -29.19
C VAL A 472 -15.12 27.25 -30.35
N LYS A 473 -14.02 27.93 -30.04
CA LYS A 473 -13.14 28.60 -30.97
C LYS A 473 -11.83 27.84 -31.21
N LYS A 474 -11.32 27.17 -30.21
CA LYS A 474 -10.09 26.40 -30.33
C LYS A 474 -10.25 25.08 -29.62
N ALA A 475 -9.81 24.01 -30.26
CA ALA A 475 -9.69 22.68 -29.67
C ALA A 475 -8.40 22.00 -30.15
N ARG A 476 -7.70 21.33 -29.28
CA ARG A 476 -6.42 20.69 -29.52
C ARG A 476 -6.39 19.29 -28.94
N ASP A 477 -6.02 18.33 -29.73
CA ASP A 477 -5.72 16.96 -29.32
C ASP A 477 -4.31 16.93 -28.70
N LEU A 478 -4.23 16.61 -27.41
CA LEU A 478 -2.99 16.70 -26.62
C LEU A 478 -2.06 15.52 -26.85
N TRP A 479 -2.57 14.40 -27.35
CA TRP A 479 -1.73 13.25 -27.72
C TRP A 479 -1.27 13.31 -29.17
N ALA A 480 -2.13 13.77 -30.06
CA ALA A 480 -1.78 13.95 -31.48
C ALA A 480 -1.02 15.27 -31.76
N HIS A 481 -0.91 16.17 -30.76
CA HIS A 481 -0.29 17.50 -30.87
C HIS A 481 -0.82 18.35 -32.04
N LYS A 482 -2.13 18.27 -32.31
CA LYS A 482 -2.76 18.97 -33.44
C LYS A 482 -4.08 19.62 -33.06
N ASP A 483 -4.37 20.72 -33.73
CA ASP A 483 -5.67 21.37 -33.61
C ASP A 483 -6.76 20.54 -34.30
N VAL A 484 -7.94 20.48 -33.68
CA VAL A 484 -9.13 19.78 -34.19
C VAL A 484 -10.31 20.76 -34.32
N LYS A 485 -11.29 20.44 -35.15
CA LYS A 485 -12.44 21.29 -35.37
C LYS A 485 -13.72 20.64 -34.88
N PHE A 486 -14.51 21.39 -34.12
CA PHE A 486 -15.88 21.04 -33.79
C PHE A 486 -16.80 21.41 -34.98
N THR A 487 -17.53 20.43 -35.50
CA THR A 487 -18.50 20.60 -36.58
C THR A 487 -19.90 20.36 -36.04
N GLY A 488 -20.83 21.27 -36.28
CA GLY A 488 -22.19 21.17 -35.72
C GLY A 488 -22.23 21.17 -34.18
N GLY A 489 -21.21 21.75 -33.53
CA GLY A 489 -21.11 21.77 -32.07
C GLY A 489 -20.50 20.51 -31.42
N ALA A 490 -19.96 19.58 -32.21
CA ALA A 490 -19.37 18.36 -31.73
C ALA A 490 -18.03 18.02 -32.42
N TYR A 491 -17.20 17.22 -31.76
CA TYR A 491 -16.03 16.55 -32.30
C TYR A 491 -16.14 15.05 -32.04
N THR A 492 -15.93 14.25 -33.09
CA THR A 492 -15.99 12.80 -33.04
C THR A 492 -14.66 12.20 -33.46
N ALA A 493 -14.18 11.19 -32.74
CA ALA A 493 -12.98 10.42 -33.05
C ALA A 493 -13.13 8.98 -32.61
N THR A 494 -12.43 8.07 -33.27
CA THR A 494 -12.32 6.67 -32.82
C THR A 494 -11.30 6.58 -31.71
N VAL A 495 -11.69 5.99 -30.57
CA VAL A 495 -10.83 5.72 -29.41
C VAL A 495 -10.59 4.21 -29.33
N PRO A 496 -9.35 3.74 -29.38
CA PRO A 496 -9.05 2.32 -29.29
C PRO A 496 -9.53 1.72 -27.95
N SER A 497 -9.56 0.38 -27.88
CA SER A 497 -9.78 -0.31 -26.60
C SER A 497 -8.82 0.19 -25.54
N HIS A 498 -9.31 0.51 -24.35
CA HIS A 498 -8.57 1.07 -23.22
C HIS A 498 -7.84 2.39 -23.48
N GLY A 499 -8.08 2.99 -24.65
CA GLY A 499 -7.48 4.26 -25.06
C GLY A 499 -8.22 5.47 -24.53
N VAL A 500 -7.67 6.66 -24.84
CA VAL A 500 -8.22 7.97 -24.45
C VAL A 500 -8.13 8.98 -25.58
N LEU A 501 -9.19 9.75 -25.79
CA LEU A 501 -9.18 11.01 -26.50
C LEU A 501 -9.02 12.13 -25.46
N LEU A 502 -7.93 12.90 -25.50
CA LEU A 502 -7.71 14.01 -24.57
C LEU A 502 -7.60 15.33 -25.32
N LEU A 503 -8.56 16.22 -25.10
CA LEU A 503 -8.62 17.52 -25.75
C LEU A 503 -8.48 18.67 -24.74
N ARG A 504 -7.84 19.76 -25.16
CA ARG A 504 -8.00 21.08 -24.53
C ARG A 504 -8.90 21.93 -25.40
N VAL A 505 -9.96 22.49 -24.84
CA VAL A 505 -11.01 23.22 -25.58
C VAL A 505 -11.23 24.61 -24.95
N SER A 506 -11.40 25.63 -25.75
CA SER A 506 -11.69 26.98 -25.29
C SER A 506 -12.70 27.71 -26.18
N ALA A 507 -13.41 28.64 -25.55
CA ALA A 507 -14.32 29.59 -26.24
C ALA A 507 -13.62 30.92 -26.62
N LYS A 508 -12.34 31.07 -26.32
CA LYS A 508 -11.51 32.26 -26.54
C LYS A 508 -10.33 31.98 -27.42
#